data_a25b35c8f820fa764247b9a1bcf30532
#
_entry.id   a25b35c8f820fa764247b9a1bcf30532
#
_cell.length_a   1.000
_cell.length_b   1.000
_cell.length_c   1.000
_cell.angle_alpha   90.00
_cell.angle_beta   90.00
_cell.angle_gamma   90.00
#
_symmetry.space_group_name_H-M   'P 1'
#
loop_
_entity.id
_entity.type
_entity.pdbx_description
1 polymer ?
#
loop_
_entity_poly.entity_id
_entity_poly.type
_entity_poly.pdbx_seq_one_letter_code
_entity_poly.pdbx_strand_id
1 'polypeptide(L)'
;MPGMNSGLSPGDPILVAAFRSALLHQGVIAALMLAFLWLLWATARTWRPAAASSAMSRAAIAEPRGRWLLRTGFGVLWIFDGILQAQPKMAGGLATQVIEPTAASSPGWVQHLVNWGGTVWSYHPVQAGAASVWIQVGIGAWLIAAARGPWSRLAGAASVAWGLVVWVFGESFGGIIAPGLSWLTGAPGGVLLYVTAGALIALPEDVWCRPRSGRLLLAGLGVFYAGMALLQAWPGRGFWPATGRNGQAGTLARMVQEMSATPQPHVLSSLLSGFASFATRYALAINLVVVIALATTGAVFLTGRPRLVRYAVWSGIVFCLADWVLVQDFGFLGGLGTDPNSMIPLILLFSAGYLALVPEVTGEMIGVGEAAGEAGTADRAGPAGDAERPGRLRPGVLAKLGNAVASARARSVAAAGALAVIVLGAAPMAQAAANRTADPILALAISGNSSRLDLPAPGFSLTDQDGRTVSLASLRGRVVLMTFLDPVCTTDCPIIAQEFKQAGQMLGAQAGRVELVAVVANPTYRSTAVTRAFDRQEGLTTVPNWRYLTGSLSQLGEVWRHYGVTVANLPAGAMSAHNDLAVIIDPAGHIRQEMDADPGPGTSGTQSSFSVLLSQYARQALRQS
;
A
#
# COMPACT_ATOMS: atom_id res chain seq x y z
N MET A 1 -26.18 4.17 1.41
CA MET A 1 -26.03 3.24 2.53
C MET A 1 -24.55 3.26 2.90
N PRO A 2 -24.15 3.56 4.12
CA PRO A 2 -22.75 3.51 4.52
C PRO A 2 -22.35 2.05 4.62
N GLY A 3 -21.27 1.70 3.92
CA GLY A 3 -20.50 0.50 4.14
C GLY A 3 -21.25 -0.83 4.18
N MET A 4 -21.57 -1.41 3.04
CA MET A 4 -21.69 -2.86 3.02
C MET A 4 -20.27 -3.39 3.21
N ASN A 5 -19.89 -3.63 4.47
CA ASN A 5 -18.77 -4.49 4.78
C ASN A 5 -19.00 -5.79 4.03
N SER A 6 -18.02 -6.21 3.22
CA SER A 6 -18.08 -7.49 2.51
C SER A 6 -18.13 -8.72 3.45
N GLY A 7 -18.15 -8.51 4.77
CA GLY A 7 -18.03 -9.56 5.78
C GLY A 7 -16.63 -10.22 5.84
N LEU A 8 -15.78 -9.93 4.86
CA LEU A 8 -14.43 -10.49 4.77
C LEU A 8 -13.46 -9.67 5.61
N SER A 9 -12.78 -10.30 6.55
CA SER A 9 -11.69 -9.65 7.27
C SER A 9 -10.49 -9.40 6.33
N PRO A 10 -9.68 -8.36 6.56
CA PRO A 10 -8.46 -8.11 5.77
C PRO A 10 -7.48 -9.28 5.73
N GLY A 11 -7.54 -10.15 6.74
CA GLY A 11 -6.69 -11.34 6.85
C GLY A 11 -7.36 -12.63 6.42
N ASP A 12 -8.53 -12.57 5.78
CA ASP A 12 -9.26 -13.73 5.29
C ASP A 12 -8.34 -14.66 4.46
N PRO A 13 -8.16 -15.95 4.87
CA PRO A 13 -7.22 -16.84 4.19
C PRO A 13 -7.57 -17.09 2.73
N ILE A 14 -8.85 -17.08 2.40
CA ILE A 14 -9.37 -17.35 1.05
C ILE A 14 -9.04 -16.16 0.16
N LEU A 15 -9.36 -14.96 0.63
CA LEU A 15 -9.08 -13.72 -0.08
C LEU A 15 -7.58 -13.53 -0.29
N VAL A 16 -6.77 -13.78 0.75
CA VAL A 16 -5.31 -13.70 0.69
C VAL A 16 -4.74 -14.73 -0.31
N ALA A 17 -5.23 -15.98 -0.30
CA ALA A 17 -4.80 -17.02 -1.22
C ALA A 17 -5.17 -16.68 -2.67
N ALA A 18 -6.41 -16.22 -2.89
CA ALA A 18 -6.89 -15.81 -4.21
C ALA A 18 -6.09 -14.61 -4.76
N PHE A 19 -5.82 -13.61 -3.91
CA PHE A 19 -5.03 -12.46 -4.29
C PHE A 19 -3.58 -12.84 -4.66
N ARG A 20 -2.93 -13.68 -3.84
CA ARG A 20 -1.59 -14.22 -4.16
C ARG A 20 -1.58 -15.01 -5.46
N SER A 21 -2.58 -15.88 -5.66
CA SER A 21 -2.73 -16.67 -6.89
C SER A 21 -2.88 -15.76 -8.11
N ALA A 22 -3.73 -14.73 -8.02
CA ALA A 22 -3.93 -13.75 -9.09
C ALA A 22 -2.62 -13.02 -9.44
N LEU A 23 -1.89 -12.52 -8.42
CA LEU A 23 -0.60 -11.86 -8.62
C LEU A 23 0.45 -12.78 -9.24
N LEU A 24 0.54 -14.05 -8.81
CA LEU A 24 1.48 -15.02 -9.36
C LEU A 24 1.17 -15.33 -10.82
N HIS A 25 -0.10 -15.62 -11.15
CA HIS A 25 -0.51 -15.87 -12.54
C HIS A 25 -0.22 -14.67 -13.45
N GLN A 26 -0.61 -13.47 -13.02
CA GLN A 26 -0.34 -12.25 -13.78
C GLN A 26 1.16 -11.97 -13.88
N GLY A 27 1.94 -12.24 -12.82
CA GLY A 27 3.39 -12.11 -12.82
C GLY A 27 4.07 -13.05 -13.81
N VAL A 28 3.63 -14.30 -13.88
CA VAL A 28 4.12 -15.28 -14.87
C VAL A 28 3.78 -14.83 -16.30
N ILE A 29 2.53 -14.39 -16.55
CA ILE A 29 2.12 -13.88 -17.85
C ILE A 29 2.94 -12.66 -18.23
N ALA A 30 3.14 -11.71 -17.30
CA ALA A 30 3.95 -10.52 -17.53
C ALA A 30 5.41 -10.90 -17.88
N ALA A 31 6.00 -11.84 -17.13
CA ALA A 31 7.37 -12.32 -17.38
C ALA A 31 7.51 -12.99 -18.76
N LEU A 32 6.55 -13.85 -19.14
CA LEU A 32 6.53 -14.51 -20.45
C LEU A 32 6.36 -13.50 -21.58
N MET A 33 5.46 -12.52 -21.41
CA MET A 33 5.24 -11.44 -22.38
C MET A 33 6.48 -10.57 -22.55
N LEU A 34 7.14 -10.19 -21.47
CA LEU A 34 8.40 -9.42 -21.51
C LEU A 34 9.53 -10.22 -22.14
N ALA A 35 9.65 -11.52 -21.82
CA ALA A 35 10.61 -12.42 -22.46
C ALA A 35 10.35 -12.55 -23.98
N PHE A 36 9.10 -12.68 -24.38
CA PHE A 36 8.70 -12.73 -25.79
C PHE A 36 9.04 -11.41 -26.52
N LEU A 37 8.71 -10.27 -25.95
CA LEU A 37 9.06 -8.97 -26.49
C LEU A 37 10.58 -8.78 -26.62
N TRP A 38 11.33 -9.26 -25.63
CA TRP A 38 12.79 -9.26 -25.66
C TRP A 38 13.34 -10.15 -26.78
N LEU A 39 12.80 -11.37 -26.96
CA LEU A 39 13.18 -12.28 -28.04
C LEU A 39 12.87 -11.67 -29.39
N LEU A 40 11.68 -11.09 -29.60
CA LEU A 40 11.33 -10.39 -30.83
C LEU A 40 12.31 -9.25 -31.14
N TRP A 41 12.67 -8.49 -30.11
CA TRP A 41 13.65 -7.42 -30.26
C TRP A 41 15.06 -7.97 -30.57
N ALA A 42 15.49 -9.04 -29.91
CA ALA A 42 16.79 -9.69 -30.13
C ALA A 42 16.89 -10.25 -31.56
N THR A 43 15.86 -10.95 -32.03
CA THR A 43 15.81 -11.50 -33.40
C THR A 43 15.75 -10.38 -34.46
N ALA A 44 14.96 -9.35 -34.24
CA ALA A 44 14.92 -8.19 -35.14
C ALA A 44 16.27 -7.46 -35.24
N ARG A 45 17.14 -7.58 -34.24
CA ARG A 45 18.52 -7.07 -34.28
C ARG A 45 19.44 -7.86 -35.18
N THR A 46 19.29 -9.20 -35.23
CA THR A 46 20.14 -10.08 -36.03
C THR A 46 19.84 -10.01 -37.53
N TRP A 47 18.61 -9.63 -37.88
CA TRP A 47 18.15 -9.61 -39.29
C TRP A 47 18.45 -8.29 -40.05
N ARG A 48 19.22 -7.36 -39.47
CA ARG A 48 19.52 -6.06 -40.10
C ARG A 48 20.95 -6.00 -40.58
N PRO A 49 21.16 -5.69 -41.91
CA PRO A 49 22.50 -5.51 -42.44
C PRO A 49 23.21 -4.31 -41.77
N ALA A 50 24.52 -4.46 -41.58
CA ALA A 50 25.43 -3.50 -40.94
C ALA A 50 25.52 -2.11 -41.60
N ALA A 51 24.81 -1.89 -42.72
CA ALA A 51 24.95 -0.72 -43.57
C ALA A 51 24.27 0.56 -43.07
N ALA A 52 23.62 0.58 -41.91
CA ALA A 52 22.89 1.76 -41.42
C ALA A 52 23.57 2.46 -40.21
N SER A 53 24.83 2.16 -39.91
CA SER A 53 25.53 2.72 -38.73
C SER A 53 26.25 4.05 -38.96
N SER A 54 26.23 4.60 -40.20
CA SER A 54 26.91 5.87 -40.51
C SER A 54 26.01 7.11 -40.50
N ALA A 55 24.71 6.97 -40.20
CA ALA A 55 23.86 8.15 -40.02
C ALA A 55 24.06 8.73 -38.62
N MET A 56 25.02 9.65 -38.59
CA MET A 56 25.13 10.73 -37.62
C MET A 56 24.82 10.38 -36.18
N SER A 57 25.87 9.98 -35.47
CA SER A 57 25.96 10.15 -34.01
C SER A 57 25.80 11.65 -33.69
N ARG A 58 24.52 12.14 -33.68
CA ARG A 58 24.22 13.35 -32.95
C ARG A 58 24.66 13.08 -31.52
N ALA A 59 25.66 13.76 -31.03
CA ALA A 59 26.11 13.73 -29.64
C ALA A 59 24.84 13.68 -28.78
N ALA A 60 24.62 12.56 -28.10
CA ALA A 60 23.41 12.36 -27.33
C ALA A 60 23.53 13.34 -26.14
N ILE A 61 22.94 14.54 -26.29
CA ILE A 61 22.87 15.51 -25.22
C ILE A 61 22.39 14.76 -24.00
N ALA A 62 23.17 14.76 -22.92
CA ALA A 62 22.80 14.02 -21.70
C ALA A 62 21.44 14.49 -21.18
N GLU A 63 20.62 13.57 -20.64
CA GLU A 63 19.33 13.96 -20.02
C GLU A 63 19.62 14.99 -18.90
N PRO A 64 18.86 16.12 -18.81
CA PRO A 64 19.04 17.09 -17.75
C PRO A 64 18.93 16.44 -16.36
N ARG A 65 19.87 16.68 -15.46
CA ARG A 65 19.97 15.99 -14.16
C ARG A 65 18.71 16.11 -13.31
N GLY A 66 18.07 17.28 -13.28
CA GLY A 66 16.83 17.49 -12.54
C GLY A 66 15.69 16.60 -13.05
N ARG A 67 15.53 16.50 -14.38
CA ARG A 67 14.55 15.64 -15.02
C ARG A 67 14.86 14.17 -14.78
N TRP A 68 16.10 13.75 -14.93
CA TRP A 68 16.57 12.41 -14.63
C TRP A 68 16.22 12.00 -13.19
N LEU A 69 16.49 12.88 -12.21
CA LEU A 69 16.19 12.63 -10.80
C LEU A 69 14.68 12.43 -10.58
N LEU A 70 13.83 13.30 -11.15
CA LEU A 70 12.38 13.13 -11.02
C LEU A 70 11.91 11.81 -11.65
N ARG A 71 12.31 11.58 -12.90
CA ARG A 71 11.89 10.41 -13.64
C ARG A 71 12.30 9.09 -12.98
N THR A 72 13.55 8.98 -12.55
CA THR A 72 14.05 7.76 -11.90
C THR A 72 13.57 7.67 -10.45
N GLY A 73 13.57 8.74 -9.69
CA GLY A 73 13.12 8.78 -8.30
C GLY A 73 11.64 8.40 -8.17
N PHE A 74 10.76 9.09 -8.92
CA PHE A 74 9.33 8.75 -8.90
C PHE A 74 9.02 7.42 -9.58
N GLY A 75 9.85 6.99 -10.53
CA GLY A 75 9.76 5.63 -11.07
C GLY A 75 10.02 4.56 -10.02
N VAL A 76 11.05 4.75 -9.17
CA VAL A 76 11.34 3.86 -8.04
C VAL A 76 10.22 3.92 -6.99
N LEU A 77 9.71 5.11 -6.69
CA LEU A 77 8.60 5.27 -5.73
C LEU A 77 7.35 4.52 -6.21
N TRP A 78 6.93 4.67 -7.47
CA TRP A 78 5.78 3.93 -8.01
C TRP A 78 5.96 2.41 -7.96
N ILE A 79 7.18 1.88 -8.20
CA ILE A 79 7.45 0.45 -8.04
C ILE A 79 7.34 0.06 -6.57
N PHE A 80 7.87 0.87 -5.66
CA PHE A 80 7.80 0.63 -4.23
C PHE A 80 6.34 0.61 -3.73
N ASP A 81 5.53 1.59 -4.14
CA ASP A 81 4.11 1.64 -3.81
C ASP A 81 3.36 0.41 -4.35
N GLY A 82 3.67 -0.02 -5.58
CA GLY A 82 3.13 -1.26 -6.14
C GLY A 82 3.51 -2.50 -5.32
N ILE A 83 4.73 -2.57 -4.77
CA ILE A 83 5.14 -3.64 -3.86
C ILE A 83 4.35 -3.58 -2.55
N LEU A 84 4.13 -2.37 -2.01
CA LEU A 84 3.29 -2.18 -0.83
C LEU A 84 1.84 -2.59 -1.08
N GLN A 85 1.29 -2.32 -2.26
CA GLN A 85 -0.04 -2.80 -2.66
C GLN A 85 -0.14 -4.32 -2.80
N ALA A 86 0.99 -5.03 -2.95
CA ALA A 86 1.02 -6.49 -3.02
C ALA A 86 0.99 -7.17 -1.63
N GLN A 87 0.87 -6.42 -0.53
CA GLN A 87 0.75 -6.98 0.82
C GLN A 87 -0.49 -7.89 0.92
N PRO A 88 -0.38 -9.04 1.64
CA PRO A 88 -1.44 -10.04 1.69
C PRO A 88 -2.80 -9.51 2.14
N LYS A 89 -2.82 -8.54 3.06
CA LYS A 89 -4.05 -7.96 3.61
C LYS A 89 -4.61 -6.79 2.79
N MET A 90 -3.92 -6.37 1.73
CA MET A 90 -4.28 -5.16 0.99
C MET A 90 -5.60 -5.30 0.26
N ALA A 91 -5.86 -6.44 -0.38
CA ALA A 91 -7.09 -6.66 -1.14
C ALA A 91 -8.35 -6.48 -0.27
N GLY A 92 -8.38 -7.06 0.93
CA GLY A 92 -9.51 -6.96 1.86
C GLY A 92 -9.48 -5.73 2.77
N GLY A 93 -8.30 -5.15 3.02
CA GLY A 93 -8.13 -4.09 4.01
C GLY A 93 -8.10 -2.67 3.45
N LEU A 94 -7.79 -2.46 2.18
CA LEU A 94 -7.60 -1.11 1.66
C LEU A 94 -8.84 -0.24 1.82
N ALA A 95 -10.02 -0.75 1.51
CA ALA A 95 -11.27 0.02 1.61
C ALA A 95 -11.54 0.46 3.06
N THR A 96 -11.49 -0.48 4.00
CA THR A 96 -11.92 -0.26 5.39
C THR A 96 -10.84 0.30 6.31
N GLN A 97 -9.56 0.01 6.02
CA GLN A 97 -8.43 0.44 6.87
C GLN A 97 -7.68 1.66 6.33
N VAL A 98 -7.84 1.99 5.05
CA VAL A 98 -7.16 3.13 4.41
C VAL A 98 -8.16 4.12 3.83
N ILE A 99 -8.99 3.72 2.85
CA ILE A 99 -9.86 4.65 2.10
C ILE A 99 -10.88 5.32 3.01
N GLU A 100 -11.70 4.54 3.72
CA GLU A 100 -12.76 5.08 4.58
C GLU A 100 -12.23 5.96 5.73
N PRO A 101 -11.17 5.54 6.47
CA PRO A 101 -10.60 6.35 7.54
C PRO A 101 -10.02 7.69 7.05
N THR A 102 -9.40 7.75 5.86
CA THR A 102 -8.87 9.01 5.34
C THR A 102 -9.95 10.04 5.06
N ALA A 103 -11.16 9.60 4.74
CA ALA A 103 -12.30 10.50 4.48
C ALA A 103 -13.09 10.87 5.74
N ALA A 104 -12.92 10.18 6.86
CA ALA A 104 -13.76 10.28 8.04
C ALA A 104 -13.92 11.70 8.61
N SER A 105 -12.87 12.53 8.50
CA SER A 105 -12.88 13.92 8.96
C SER A 105 -13.28 14.94 7.87
N SER A 106 -13.53 14.48 6.64
CA SER A 106 -13.86 15.33 5.50
C SER A 106 -15.35 15.72 5.45
N PRO A 107 -15.76 16.76 4.71
CA PRO A 107 -17.16 17.09 4.49
C PRO A 107 -17.96 15.92 3.88
N GLY A 108 -19.26 15.84 4.16
CA GLY A 108 -20.13 14.71 3.76
C GLY A 108 -20.08 14.35 2.27
N TRP A 109 -19.98 15.33 1.36
CA TRP A 109 -19.86 15.04 -0.07
C TRP A 109 -18.55 14.35 -0.44
N VAL A 110 -17.44 14.68 0.26
CA VAL A 110 -16.14 14.01 0.10
C VAL A 110 -16.23 12.57 0.60
N GLN A 111 -16.81 12.40 1.81
CA GLN A 111 -17.04 11.05 2.37
C GLN A 111 -17.86 10.19 1.40
N HIS A 112 -18.93 10.73 0.81
CA HIS A 112 -19.75 9.99 -0.15
C HIS A 112 -18.97 9.58 -1.40
N LEU A 113 -18.15 10.49 -1.95
CA LEU A 113 -17.33 10.21 -3.14
C LEU A 113 -16.27 9.14 -2.83
N VAL A 114 -15.54 9.31 -1.74
CA VAL A 114 -14.44 8.41 -1.36
C VAL A 114 -14.97 7.03 -0.96
N ASN A 115 -16.04 6.98 -0.17
CA ASN A 115 -16.69 5.73 0.22
C ASN A 115 -17.33 5.00 -0.97
N TRP A 116 -17.81 5.72 -2.00
CA TRP A 116 -18.20 5.09 -3.26
C TRP A 116 -17.03 4.36 -3.92
N GLY A 117 -15.83 4.97 -3.96
CA GLY A 117 -14.62 4.31 -4.44
C GLY A 117 -14.24 3.09 -3.60
N GLY A 118 -14.30 3.20 -2.28
CA GLY A 118 -14.10 2.08 -1.35
C GLY A 118 -15.10 0.94 -1.59
N THR A 119 -16.37 1.28 -1.83
CA THR A 119 -17.42 0.30 -2.15
C THR A 119 -17.10 -0.44 -3.46
N VAL A 120 -16.74 0.28 -4.53
CA VAL A 120 -16.33 -0.33 -5.81
C VAL A 120 -15.14 -1.28 -5.63
N TRP A 121 -14.18 -0.89 -4.81
CA TRP A 121 -13.05 -1.75 -4.45
C TRP A 121 -13.51 -3.01 -3.73
N SER A 122 -14.37 -2.87 -2.72
CA SER A 122 -14.87 -3.98 -1.90
C SER A 122 -15.68 -5.01 -2.70
N TYR A 123 -16.32 -4.60 -3.79
CA TYR A 123 -17.00 -5.54 -4.70
C TYR A 123 -16.04 -6.39 -5.54
N HIS A 124 -14.80 -5.94 -5.75
CA HIS A 124 -13.81 -6.61 -6.60
C HIS A 124 -12.40 -6.58 -5.97
N PRO A 125 -12.23 -7.04 -4.72
CA PRO A 125 -11.01 -6.80 -3.94
C PRO A 125 -9.76 -7.42 -4.59
N VAL A 126 -9.86 -8.62 -5.17
CA VAL A 126 -8.73 -9.30 -5.83
C VAL A 126 -8.34 -8.57 -7.11
N GLN A 127 -9.33 -8.23 -7.96
CA GLN A 127 -9.07 -7.56 -9.24
C GLN A 127 -8.59 -6.12 -9.02
N ALA A 128 -9.20 -5.39 -8.10
CA ALA A 128 -8.81 -4.02 -7.76
C ALA A 128 -7.41 -3.98 -7.15
N GLY A 129 -7.13 -4.89 -6.20
CA GLY A 129 -5.81 -5.02 -5.59
C GLY A 129 -4.74 -5.37 -6.61
N ALA A 130 -4.97 -6.36 -7.46
CA ALA A 130 -4.02 -6.74 -8.50
C ALA A 130 -3.82 -5.64 -9.55
N ALA A 131 -4.90 -4.94 -9.95
CA ALA A 131 -4.82 -3.81 -10.87
C ALA A 131 -3.93 -2.69 -10.31
N SER A 132 -4.09 -2.31 -9.04
CA SER A 132 -3.27 -1.27 -8.43
C SER A 132 -1.79 -1.64 -8.39
N VAL A 133 -1.45 -2.89 -8.05
CA VAL A 133 -0.07 -3.39 -8.08
C VAL A 133 0.56 -3.20 -9.46
N TRP A 134 -0.08 -3.72 -10.50
CA TRP A 134 0.50 -3.74 -11.84
C TRP A 134 0.48 -2.37 -12.52
N ILE A 135 -0.52 -1.52 -12.24
CA ILE A 135 -0.55 -0.15 -12.74
C ILE A 135 0.63 0.64 -12.14
N GLN A 136 0.86 0.58 -10.85
CA GLN A 136 1.93 1.30 -10.17
C GLN A 136 3.31 0.79 -10.58
N VAL A 137 3.54 -0.52 -10.55
CA VAL A 137 4.79 -1.13 -11.04
C VAL A 137 5.02 -0.80 -12.51
N GLY A 138 3.98 -0.86 -13.34
CA GLY A 138 4.05 -0.54 -14.76
C GLY A 138 4.40 0.93 -15.01
N ILE A 139 3.76 1.87 -14.34
CA ILE A 139 4.09 3.32 -14.43
C ILE A 139 5.53 3.56 -14.01
N GLY A 140 5.95 2.97 -12.88
CA GLY A 140 7.31 3.11 -12.38
C GLY A 140 8.36 2.57 -13.34
N ALA A 141 8.16 1.35 -13.85
CA ALA A 141 9.03 0.76 -14.87
C ALA A 141 9.06 1.58 -16.17
N TRP A 142 7.91 2.12 -16.57
CA TRP A 142 7.80 2.97 -17.76
C TRP A 142 8.58 4.28 -17.59
N LEU A 143 8.43 4.96 -16.46
CA LEU A 143 9.21 6.17 -16.14
C LEU A 143 10.71 5.89 -16.18
N ILE A 144 11.19 4.78 -15.63
CA ILE A 144 12.61 4.42 -15.63
C ILE A 144 13.10 4.09 -17.05
N ALA A 145 12.33 3.32 -17.82
CA ALA A 145 12.74 2.85 -19.14
C ALA A 145 12.69 3.94 -20.20
N ALA A 146 11.66 4.79 -20.18
CA ALA A 146 11.42 5.81 -21.20
C ALA A 146 12.11 7.12 -20.87
N ALA A 147 13.44 7.21 -21.06
CA ALA A 147 14.22 8.40 -20.71
C ALA A 147 13.86 9.65 -21.52
N ARG A 148 13.38 9.53 -22.76
CA ARG A 148 13.19 10.65 -23.69
C ARG A 148 12.04 10.44 -24.67
N GLY A 149 11.61 11.53 -25.31
CA GLY A 149 10.65 11.56 -26.41
C GLY A 149 9.19 11.35 -25.96
N PRO A 150 8.29 11.03 -26.90
CA PRO A 150 6.86 10.95 -26.62
C PRO A 150 6.53 9.88 -25.57
N TRP A 151 7.24 8.76 -25.55
CA TRP A 151 7.04 7.70 -24.58
C TRP A 151 7.31 8.15 -23.14
N SER A 152 8.31 9.03 -22.92
CA SER A 152 8.58 9.59 -21.59
C SER A 152 7.49 10.56 -21.15
N ARG A 153 6.94 11.34 -22.09
CA ARG A 153 5.82 12.26 -21.80
C ARG A 153 4.55 11.48 -21.45
N LEU A 154 4.28 10.39 -22.19
CA LEU A 154 3.15 9.49 -21.91
C LEU A 154 3.29 8.81 -20.55
N ALA A 155 4.50 8.39 -20.16
CA ALA A 155 4.75 7.86 -18.82
C ALA A 155 4.45 8.91 -17.73
N GLY A 156 4.87 10.17 -17.94
CA GLY A 156 4.51 11.28 -17.06
C GLY A 156 3.00 11.50 -16.99
N ALA A 157 2.31 11.49 -18.14
CA ALA A 157 0.85 11.62 -18.18
C ALA A 157 0.13 10.46 -17.50
N ALA A 158 0.62 9.22 -17.64
CA ALA A 158 0.09 8.07 -16.92
C ALA A 158 0.26 8.21 -15.40
N SER A 159 1.42 8.71 -14.94
CA SER A 159 1.64 9.05 -13.53
C SER A 159 0.67 10.11 -13.01
N VAL A 160 0.37 11.14 -13.83
CA VAL A 160 -0.65 12.16 -13.50
C VAL A 160 -2.03 11.53 -13.38
N ALA A 161 -2.44 10.75 -14.39
CA ALA A 161 -3.79 10.19 -14.43
C ALA A 161 -4.05 9.24 -13.25
N TRP A 162 -3.13 8.30 -12.99
CA TRP A 162 -3.26 7.38 -11.86
C TRP A 162 -3.08 8.08 -10.52
N GLY A 163 -2.13 9.01 -10.42
CA GLY A 163 -1.92 9.81 -9.21
C GLY A 163 -3.16 10.60 -8.82
N LEU A 164 -3.92 11.17 -9.76
CA LEU A 164 -5.18 11.85 -9.47
C LEU A 164 -6.26 10.89 -8.94
N VAL A 165 -6.33 9.66 -9.46
CA VAL A 165 -7.24 8.63 -8.93
C VAL A 165 -6.88 8.31 -7.48
N VAL A 166 -5.61 8.04 -7.19
CA VAL A 166 -5.16 7.73 -5.82
C VAL A 166 -5.33 8.94 -4.90
N TRP A 167 -5.04 10.15 -5.36
CA TRP A 167 -5.21 11.36 -4.57
C TRP A 167 -6.66 11.60 -4.13
N VAL A 168 -7.63 11.35 -5.03
CA VAL A 168 -9.06 11.52 -4.73
C VAL A 168 -9.55 10.40 -3.81
N PHE A 169 -9.31 9.14 -4.16
CA PHE A 169 -9.92 7.99 -3.50
C PHE A 169 -9.05 7.41 -2.37
N GLY A 170 -7.73 7.39 -2.52
CA GLY A 170 -6.80 6.86 -1.52
C GLY A 170 -6.44 7.86 -0.43
N GLU A 171 -6.27 9.14 -0.79
CA GLU A 171 -5.84 10.19 0.14
C GLU A 171 -6.94 11.21 0.49
N SER A 172 -8.19 11.02 0.02
CA SER A 172 -9.31 11.94 0.27
C SER A 172 -8.92 13.41 0.00
N PHE A 173 -8.37 13.69 -1.19
CA PHE A 173 -7.81 15.00 -1.60
C PHE A 173 -6.63 15.46 -0.72
N GLY A 174 -5.87 14.54 -0.14
CA GLY A 174 -4.72 14.85 0.72
C GLY A 174 -5.07 15.68 1.95
N GLY A 175 -6.31 15.56 2.44
CA GLY A 175 -6.77 16.28 3.61
C GLY A 175 -6.96 17.80 3.42
N ILE A 176 -6.92 18.34 2.20
CA ILE A 176 -7.05 19.80 1.94
C ILE A 176 -8.38 20.33 2.47
N ILE A 177 -9.42 19.52 2.38
CA ILE A 177 -10.81 19.90 2.75
C ILE A 177 -11.12 19.49 4.20
N ALA A 178 -10.25 18.69 4.83
CA ALA A 178 -10.42 18.25 6.21
C ALA A 178 -9.85 19.27 7.22
N PRO A 179 -10.41 19.37 8.43
CA PRO A 179 -9.81 20.15 9.50
C PRO A 179 -8.46 19.50 9.91
N GLY A 180 -7.42 20.31 10.14
CA GLY A 180 -6.12 19.79 10.58
C GLY A 180 -5.05 19.72 9.48
N LEU A 181 -5.28 20.28 8.30
CA LEU A 181 -4.28 20.37 7.23
C LEU A 181 -2.93 20.88 7.77
N SER A 182 -1.87 20.10 7.65
CA SER A 182 -0.52 20.43 8.09
C SER A 182 0.51 19.82 7.16
N TRP A 183 1.63 20.51 6.98
CA TRP A 183 2.79 19.96 6.29
C TRP A 183 3.33 18.71 6.98
N LEU A 184 3.33 18.69 8.31
CA LEU A 184 3.78 17.55 9.13
C LEU A 184 2.97 16.26 8.88
N THR A 185 1.71 16.38 8.48
CA THR A 185 0.85 15.23 8.16
C THR A 185 0.86 14.83 6.69
N GLY A 186 1.76 15.42 5.91
CA GLY A 186 1.90 15.10 4.51
C GLY A 186 0.96 15.86 3.58
N ALA A 187 0.26 16.91 4.07
CA ALA A 187 -0.57 17.73 3.20
C ALA A 187 0.25 18.40 2.07
N PRO A 188 -0.28 18.47 0.87
CA PRO A 188 -1.64 18.21 0.37
C PRO A 188 -1.85 16.77 -0.16
N GLY A 189 -1.15 15.82 0.41
CA GLY A 189 -1.11 14.42 0.00
C GLY A 189 0.18 14.06 -0.73
N GLY A 190 0.75 12.91 -0.37
CA GLY A 190 1.99 12.41 -0.97
C GLY A 190 1.84 12.25 -2.48
N VAL A 191 0.73 11.69 -2.93
CA VAL A 191 0.49 11.37 -4.34
C VAL A 191 0.24 12.61 -5.21
N LEU A 192 -0.20 13.75 -4.66
CA LEU A 192 -0.25 15.00 -5.43
C LEU A 192 1.15 15.48 -5.86
N LEU A 193 2.19 15.11 -5.10
CA LEU A 193 3.59 15.38 -5.48
C LEU A 193 4.02 14.49 -6.66
N TYR A 194 3.51 13.24 -6.75
CA TYR A 194 3.70 12.37 -7.91
C TYR A 194 2.99 12.93 -9.16
N VAL A 195 1.79 13.48 -8.99
CA VAL A 195 1.08 14.21 -10.06
C VAL A 195 1.93 15.37 -10.55
N THR A 196 2.47 16.16 -9.62
CA THR A 196 3.35 17.31 -9.95
C THR A 196 4.60 16.83 -10.69
N ALA A 197 5.28 15.81 -10.21
CA ALA A 197 6.45 15.25 -10.88
C ALA A 197 6.11 14.67 -12.25
N GLY A 198 4.99 13.94 -12.38
CA GLY A 198 4.49 13.42 -13.65
C GLY A 198 4.22 14.52 -14.68
N ALA A 199 3.57 15.61 -14.26
CA ALA A 199 3.33 16.78 -15.10
C ALA A 199 4.64 17.42 -15.57
N LEU A 200 5.61 17.58 -14.67
CA LEU A 200 6.94 18.11 -14.99
C LEU A 200 7.72 17.20 -15.96
N ILE A 201 7.63 15.88 -15.82
CA ILE A 201 8.27 14.90 -16.72
C ILE A 201 7.59 14.92 -18.10
N ALA A 202 6.28 15.18 -18.17
CA ALA A 202 5.52 15.29 -19.41
C ALA A 202 5.89 16.55 -20.23
N LEU A 203 6.54 17.55 -19.63
CA LEU A 203 7.04 18.73 -20.35
C LEU A 203 8.12 18.34 -21.36
N PRO A 204 8.27 19.13 -22.45
CA PRO A 204 9.37 19.01 -23.40
C PRO A 204 10.75 19.06 -22.69
N GLU A 205 11.69 18.26 -23.18
CA GLU A 205 13.04 18.15 -22.57
C GLU A 205 13.83 19.45 -22.63
N ASP A 206 13.63 20.26 -23.66
CA ASP A 206 14.26 21.57 -23.83
C ASP A 206 13.90 22.57 -22.73
N VAL A 207 12.74 22.41 -22.12
CA VAL A 207 12.31 23.19 -20.95
C VAL A 207 13.29 22.99 -19.79
N TRP A 208 13.76 21.77 -19.57
CA TRP A 208 14.68 21.42 -18.49
C TRP A 208 16.14 21.88 -18.70
N CYS A 209 16.50 22.22 -19.93
CA CYS A 209 17.84 22.77 -20.25
C CYS A 209 17.99 24.23 -19.82
N ARG A 210 16.92 24.90 -19.39
CA ARG A 210 16.91 26.31 -19.03
C ARG A 210 16.88 26.48 -17.51
N PRO A 211 17.76 27.31 -16.91
CA PRO A 211 17.74 27.60 -15.47
C PRO A 211 16.41 28.18 -14.97
N ARG A 212 15.62 28.77 -15.89
CA ARG A 212 14.29 29.30 -15.61
C ARG A 212 13.35 28.22 -15.07
N SER A 213 13.43 26.99 -15.56
CA SER A 213 12.58 25.87 -15.12
C SER A 213 12.86 25.49 -13.69
N GLY A 214 14.13 25.36 -13.30
CA GLY A 214 14.51 25.14 -11.91
C GLY A 214 14.05 26.28 -11.00
N ARG A 215 14.18 27.53 -11.47
CA ARG A 215 13.71 28.71 -10.73
C ARG A 215 12.18 28.69 -10.54
N LEU A 216 11.41 28.36 -11.56
CA LEU A 216 9.94 28.29 -11.48
C LEU A 216 9.49 27.16 -10.56
N LEU A 217 10.10 25.97 -10.65
CA LEU A 217 9.81 24.86 -9.76
C LEU A 217 10.09 25.21 -8.30
N LEU A 218 11.26 25.78 -8.02
CA LEU A 218 11.62 26.21 -6.67
C LEU A 218 10.71 27.37 -6.18
N ALA A 219 10.34 28.29 -7.04
CA ALA A 219 9.41 29.36 -6.68
C ALA A 219 8.02 28.82 -6.33
N GLY A 220 7.51 27.85 -7.09
CA GLY A 220 6.25 27.14 -6.76
C GLY A 220 6.33 26.44 -5.41
N LEU A 221 7.42 25.70 -5.16
CA LEU A 221 7.67 25.09 -3.86
C LEU A 221 7.86 26.16 -2.76
N GLY A 222 8.47 27.29 -3.07
CA GLY A 222 8.62 28.43 -2.15
C GLY A 222 7.28 28.99 -1.69
N VAL A 223 6.33 29.17 -2.62
CA VAL A 223 4.94 29.58 -2.30
C VAL A 223 4.25 28.50 -1.45
N PHE A 224 4.44 27.23 -1.80
CA PHE A 224 3.89 26.10 -1.04
C PHE A 224 4.42 26.10 0.40
N TYR A 225 5.72 26.17 0.62
CA TYR A 225 6.33 26.20 1.95
C TYR A 225 5.90 27.43 2.77
N ALA A 226 5.81 28.60 2.14
CA ALA A 226 5.33 29.81 2.79
C ALA A 226 3.84 29.67 3.21
N GLY A 227 3.00 29.10 2.35
CA GLY A 227 1.61 28.79 2.68
C GLY A 227 1.50 27.80 3.83
N MET A 228 2.30 26.74 3.85
CA MET A 228 2.32 25.76 4.94
C MET A 228 2.86 26.36 6.24
N ALA A 229 3.83 27.29 6.19
CA ALA A 229 4.28 28.03 7.35
C ALA A 229 3.16 28.88 7.99
N LEU A 230 2.37 29.57 7.16
CA LEU A 230 1.21 30.36 7.62
C LEU A 230 0.14 29.46 8.25
N LEU A 231 -0.16 28.33 7.63
CA LEU A 231 -1.10 27.35 8.17
C LEU A 231 -0.61 26.77 9.49
N GLN A 232 0.67 26.43 9.59
CA GLN A 232 1.27 25.88 10.81
C GLN A 232 1.32 26.92 11.94
N ALA A 233 1.53 28.19 11.60
CA ALA A 233 1.50 29.29 12.54
C ALA A 233 0.10 29.66 13.04
N TRP A 234 -0.98 29.18 12.37
CA TRP A 234 -2.34 29.55 12.71
C TRP A 234 -2.77 29.01 14.07
N PRO A 235 -3.15 29.88 15.05
CA PRO A 235 -3.42 29.44 16.43
C PRO A 235 -4.57 28.42 16.53
N GLY A 236 -5.59 28.53 15.65
CA GLY A 236 -6.75 27.64 15.63
C GLY A 236 -6.43 26.18 15.25
N ARG A 237 -5.22 25.87 14.79
CA ARG A 237 -4.78 24.52 14.40
C ARG A 237 -4.32 23.65 15.57
N GLY A 238 -4.13 24.23 16.75
CA GLY A 238 -3.80 23.48 17.98
C GLY A 238 -2.36 22.98 18.08
N PHE A 239 -1.43 23.48 17.25
CA PHE A 239 -0.01 23.10 17.31
C PHE A 239 0.80 23.88 18.36
N TRP A 240 0.27 25.03 18.86
CA TRP A 240 0.95 25.84 19.86
C TRP A 240 0.83 25.37 21.30
N PRO A 241 -0.36 24.93 21.78
CA PRO A 241 -0.52 24.51 23.16
C PRO A 241 -0.03 23.08 23.38
N ALA A 242 0.58 22.85 24.54
CA ALA A 242 0.96 21.52 25.00
C ALA A 242 -0.27 20.63 25.29
N THR A 243 -1.37 21.25 25.71
CA THR A 243 -2.65 20.58 25.98
C THR A 243 -3.78 21.30 25.23
N GLY A 244 -4.65 20.51 24.59
CA GLY A 244 -5.84 21.00 23.92
C GLY A 244 -6.91 21.46 24.93
N ARG A 245 -8.01 22.07 24.42
CA ARG A 245 -9.10 22.61 25.24
C ARG A 245 -9.76 21.60 26.19
N ASN A 246 -9.66 20.30 25.88
CA ASN A 246 -10.25 19.21 26.69
C ASN A 246 -9.24 18.50 27.58
N GLY A 247 -8.07 19.10 27.86
CA GLY A 247 -7.02 18.45 28.66
C GLY A 247 -6.23 17.34 27.93
N GLN A 248 -6.52 17.11 26.66
CA GLN A 248 -5.79 16.15 25.83
C GLN A 248 -4.44 16.74 25.36
N ALA A 249 -3.49 15.88 24.99
CA ALA A 249 -2.23 16.31 24.39
C ALA A 249 -2.44 17.23 23.17
N GLY A 250 -1.50 18.13 22.93
CA GLY A 250 -1.52 19.00 21.76
C GLY A 250 -1.53 18.22 20.45
N THR A 251 -1.93 18.87 19.36
CA THR A 251 -2.18 18.22 18.07
C THR A 251 -1.02 17.34 17.61
N LEU A 252 0.22 17.84 17.61
CA LEU A 252 1.38 17.07 17.18
C LEU A 252 1.61 15.82 18.06
N ALA A 253 1.60 16.00 19.39
CA ALA A 253 1.84 14.90 20.31
C ALA A 253 0.77 13.79 20.18
N ARG A 254 -0.50 14.18 20.00
CA ARG A 254 -1.60 13.23 19.78
C ARG A 254 -1.42 12.45 18.49
N MET A 255 -1.07 13.12 17.40
CA MET A 255 -0.83 12.48 16.09
C MET A 255 0.28 11.43 16.19
N VAL A 256 1.40 11.79 16.81
CA VAL A 256 2.52 10.85 17.00
C VAL A 256 2.15 9.71 17.95
N GLN A 257 1.32 9.96 18.97
CA GLN A 257 0.79 8.90 19.85
C GLN A 257 -0.11 7.93 19.09
N GLU A 258 -1.00 8.43 18.25
CA GLU A 258 -1.86 7.60 17.38
C GLU A 258 -1.01 6.72 16.45
N MET A 259 0.04 7.28 15.84
CA MET A 259 0.98 6.52 15.01
C MET A 259 1.75 5.47 15.83
N SER A 260 2.22 5.81 17.05
CA SER A 260 2.96 4.88 17.90
C SER A 260 2.13 3.70 18.39
N ALA A 261 0.80 3.83 18.42
CA ALA A 261 -0.14 2.78 18.81
C ALA A 261 -0.45 1.78 17.68
N THR A 262 -0.05 2.08 16.43
CA THR A 262 -0.24 1.15 15.31
C THR A 262 0.70 -0.05 15.42
N PRO A 263 0.33 -1.24 14.88
CA PRO A 263 1.19 -2.42 14.89
C PRO A 263 2.50 -2.19 14.13
N GLN A 264 3.61 -2.10 14.86
CA GLN A 264 4.94 -1.81 14.31
C GLN A 264 6.05 -2.37 15.22
N PRO A 265 7.34 -2.42 14.78
CA PRO A 265 8.44 -2.87 15.58
C PRO A 265 8.60 -2.06 16.89
N HIS A 266 8.86 -2.73 18.00
CA HIS A 266 8.91 -2.12 19.35
C HIS A 266 9.90 -0.96 19.48
N VAL A 267 11.03 -1.03 18.77
CA VAL A 267 12.05 0.05 18.76
C VAL A 267 11.45 1.34 18.19
N LEU A 268 10.65 1.23 17.13
CA LEU A 268 10.05 2.37 16.46
C LEU A 268 8.90 2.96 17.29
N SER A 269 7.99 2.12 17.80
CA SER A 269 6.92 2.60 18.69
C SER A 269 7.47 3.28 19.94
N SER A 270 8.60 2.80 20.49
CA SER A 270 9.29 3.43 21.63
C SER A 270 9.89 4.79 21.25
N LEU A 271 10.50 4.90 20.04
CA LEU A 271 11.02 6.17 19.53
C LEU A 271 9.90 7.20 19.37
N LEU A 272 8.80 6.81 18.72
CA LEU A 272 7.64 7.68 18.51
C LEU A 272 6.99 8.10 19.82
N SER A 273 6.81 7.19 20.78
CA SER A 273 6.28 7.49 22.11
C SER A 273 7.18 8.45 22.89
N GLY A 274 8.51 8.27 22.77
CA GLY A 274 9.49 9.20 23.33
C GLY A 274 9.38 10.60 22.70
N PHE A 275 9.27 10.66 21.37
CA PHE A 275 9.08 11.92 20.67
C PHE A 275 7.73 12.57 20.99
N ALA A 276 6.64 11.82 21.13
CA ALA A 276 5.34 12.35 21.53
C ALA A 276 5.40 12.98 22.93
N SER A 277 6.11 12.35 23.88
CA SER A 277 6.34 12.89 25.22
C SER A 277 7.18 14.17 25.18
N PHE A 278 8.21 14.20 24.34
CA PHE A 278 9.02 15.40 24.10
C PHE A 278 8.20 16.51 23.45
N ALA A 279 7.36 16.19 22.46
CA ALA A 279 6.48 17.13 21.76
C ALA A 279 5.42 17.72 22.73
N THR A 280 4.90 16.92 23.66
CA THR A 280 3.99 17.42 24.70
C THR A 280 4.71 18.45 25.61
N ARG A 281 5.96 18.15 26.00
CA ARG A 281 6.72 19.03 26.90
C ARG A 281 7.17 20.34 26.27
N TYR A 282 7.52 20.30 24.97
CA TYR A 282 8.12 21.43 24.24
C TYR A 282 7.29 21.87 23.03
N ALA A 283 5.97 21.73 23.07
CA ALA A 283 5.07 21.98 21.95
C ALA A 283 5.29 23.34 21.28
N LEU A 284 5.40 24.42 22.08
CA LEU A 284 5.62 25.78 21.58
C LEU A 284 6.96 25.90 20.83
N ALA A 285 8.04 25.37 21.42
CA ALA A 285 9.36 25.47 20.81
C ALA A 285 9.46 24.66 19.51
N ILE A 286 8.91 23.44 19.50
CA ILE A 286 8.88 22.58 18.31
C ILE A 286 8.07 23.25 17.20
N ASN A 287 6.86 23.74 17.50
CA ASN A 287 6.03 24.41 16.50
C ASN A 287 6.69 25.67 15.95
N LEU A 288 7.36 26.44 16.81
CA LEU A 288 8.13 27.62 16.39
C LEU A 288 9.27 27.25 15.43
N VAL A 289 10.02 26.18 15.75
CA VAL A 289 11.08 25.66 14.85
C VAL A 289 10.50 25.23 13.51
N VAL A 290 9.38 24.50 13.50
CA VAL A 290 8.69 24.08 12.28
C VAL A 290 8.27 25.29 11.43
N VAL A 291 7.61 26.27 12.05
CA VAL A 291 7.18 27.50 11.35
C VAL A 291 8.36 28.26 10.76
N ILE A 292 9.45 28.45 11.52
CA ILE A 292 10.65 29.11 11.04
C ILE A 292 11.30 28.32 9.91
N ALA A 293 11.42 27.00 10.03
CA ALA A 293 12.01 26.15 9.02
C ALA A 293 11.22 26.21 7.70
N LEU A 294 9.90 26.12 7.76
CA LEU A 294 9.03 26.24 6.58
C LEU A 294 9.12 27.65 5.95
N ALA A 295 9.01 28.70 6.75
CA ALA A 295 9.06 30.07 6.28
C ALA A 295 10.41 30.42 5.63
N THR A 296 11.52 30.03 6.27
CA THR A 296 12.87 30.30 5.75
C THR A 296 13.16 29.51 4.49
N THR A 297 12.77 28.21 4.43
CA THR A 297 12.91 27.38 3.23
C THR A 297 12.11 28.00 2.08
N GLY A 298 10.84 28.38 2.34
CA GLY A 298 9.98 29.04 1.37
C GLY A 298 10.59 30.33 0.84
N ALA A 299 11.01 31.21 1.73
CA ALA A 299 11.63 32.48 1.37
C ALA A 299 12.92 32.31 0.53
N VAL A 300 13.79 31.36 0.92
CA VAL A 300 15.02 31.07 0.18
C VAL A 300 14.74 30.51 -1.22
N PHE A 301 13.77 29.61 -1.37
CA PHE A 301 13.38 29.08 -2.69
C PHE A 301 12.84 30.17 -3.60
N LEU A 302 12.11 31.16 -3.08
CA LEU A 302 11.62 32.31 -3.83
C LEU A 302 12.76 33.21 -4.35
N THR A 303 13.90 33.30 -3.64
CA THR A 303 15.05 34.11 -4.12
C THR A 303 15.66 33.56 -5.40
N GLY A 304 15.58 32.24 -5.62
CA GLY A 304 16.24 31.54 -6.73
C GLY A 304 17.76 31.71 -6.77
N ARG A 305 18.40 32.13 -5.66
CA ARG A 305 19.88 32.33 -5.58
C ARG A 305 20.57 30.99 -5.33
N PRO A 306 21.38 30.45 -6.27
CA PRO A 306 21.89 29.07 -6.20
C PRO A 306 22.61 28.71 -4.90
N ARG A 307 23.42 29.68 -4.37
CA ARG A 307 24.17 29.47 -3.12
C ARG A 307 23.25 29.29 -1.92
N LEU A 308 22.21 30.12 -1.77
CA LEU A 308 21.26 30.05 -0.68
C LEU A 308 20.38 28.80 -0.84
N VAL A 309 19.89 28.56 -2.05
CA VAL A 309 19.06 27.37 -2.36
C VAL A 309 19.80 26.08 -2.02
N ARG A 310 21.11 25.98 -2.25
CA ARG A 310 21.89 24.80 -1.85
C ARG A 310 21.78 24.49 -0.35
N TYR A 311 21.95 25.53 0.49
CA TYR A 311 21.80 25.33 1.94
C TYR A 311 20.38 24.98 2.34
N ALA A 312 19.36 25.63 1.74
CA ALA A 312 17.97 25.30 1.98
C ALA A 312 17.60 23.87 1.53
N VAL A 313 18.19 23.37 0.44
CA VAL A 313 18.02 21.97 0.00
C VAL A 313 18.60 21.00 1.03
N TRP A 314 19.83 21.22 1.50
CA TRP A 314 20.44 20.32 2.50
C TRP A 314 19.71 20.37 3.85
N SER A 315 19.38 21.56 4.35
CA SER A 315 18.58 21.67 5.59
C SER A 315 17.18 21.10 5.42
N GLY A 316 16.56 21.30 4.25
CA GLY A 316 15.27 20.73 3.89
C GLY A 316 15.28 19.20 3.84
N ILE A 317 16.33 18.57 3.30
CA ILE A 317 16.51 17.12 3.33
C ILE A 317 16.53 16.62 4.78
N VAL A 318 17.36 17.22 5.64
CA VAL A 318 17.45 16.80 7.05
C VAL A 318 16.10 16.97 7.75
N PHE A 319 15.42 18.08 7.52
CA PHE A 319 14.11 18.36 8.12
C PHE A 319 13.03 17.41 7.62
N CYS A 320 12.95 17.15 6.31
CA CYS A 320 12.03 16.16 5.76
C CYS A 320 12.30 14.74 6.29
N LEU A 321 13.57 14.31 6.40
CA LEU A 321 13.91 13.01 6.94
C LEU A 321 13.56 12.88 8.43
N ALA A 322 13.76 13.95 9.20
CA ALA A 322 13.35 13.97 10.61
C ALA A 322 11.84 13.84 10.76
N ASP A 323 11.05 14.58 9.97
CA ASP A 323 9.61 14.49 9.94
C ASP A 323 9.13 13.11 9.48
N TRP A 324 9.73 12.59 8.41
CA TRP A 324 9.42 11.27 7.86
C TRP A 324 9.54 10.14 8.87
N VAL A 325 10.58 10.20 9.73
CA VAL A 325 10.79 9.19 10.78
C VAL A 325 9.93 9.46 12.02
N LEU A 326 9.86 10.73 12.49
CA LEU A 326 9.31 11.05 13.81
C LEU A 326 7.81 11.38 13.80
N VAL A 327 7.26 11.76 12.65
CA VAL A 327 5.85 12.17 12.53
C VAL A 327 5.09 11.29 11.55
N GLN A 328 5.68 10.95 10.41
CA GLN A 328 5.02 10.18 9.36
C GLN A 328 5.29 8.67 9.46
N ASP A 329 6.10 8.21 10.41
CA ASP A 329 6.40 6.79 10.65
C ASP A 329 6.77 6.05 9.35
N PHE A 330 7.66 6.66 8.56
CA PHE A 330 8.05 6.23 7.21
C PHE A 330 6.90 6.16 6.20
N GLY A 331 5.66 6.44 6.59
CA GLY A 331 4.47 6.35 5.75
C GLY A 331 3.93 4.94 5.50
N PHE A 332 4.72 3.89 5.77
CA PHE A 332 4.35 2.51 5.43
C PHE A 332 4.54 1.49 6.56
N LEU A 333 4.97 1.90 7.77
CA LEU A 333 5.25 0.96 8.86
C LEU A 333 4.09 0.80 9.84
N GLY A 334 3.14 1.70 9.89
CA GLY A 334 1.99 1.63 10.77
C GLY A 334 0.75 1.06 10.08
N GLY A 335 0.46 -0.22 10.21
CA GLY A 335 -0.74 -0.84 9.62
C GLY A 335 -0.57 -1.24 8.15
N LEU A 336 -1.55 -0.94 7.28
CA LEU A 336 -1.49 -1.15 5.83
C LEU A 336 -0.90 0.11 5.17
N GLY A 337 0.42 0.18 5.09
CA GLY A 337 1.10 1.27 4.39
C GLY A 337 0.97 1.17 2.87
N THR A 338 0.71 2.28 2.20
CA THR A 338 0.48 2.35 0.75
C THR A 338 1.61 3.02 -0.01
N ASP A 339 2.35 3.92 0.64
CA ASP A 339 3.40 4.74 0.04
C ASP A 339 4.31 5.33 1.14
N PRO A 340 5.48 5.95 0.79
CA PRO A 340 6.39 6.56 1.75
C PRO A 340 5.94 7.96 2.22
N ASN A 341 4.68 8.33 1.99
CA ASN A 341 4.11 9.63 2.30
C ASN A 341 4.82 10.80 1.55
N SER A 342 4.70 12.04 2.01
CA SER A 342 5.06 13.24 1.25
C SER A 342 6.53 13.67 1.32
N MET A 343 7.28 13.27 2.36
CA MET A 343 8.62 13.82 2.60
C MET A 343 9.65 13.39 1.55
N ILE A 344 9.64 12.12 1.15
CA ILE A 344 10.54 11.62 0.10
C ILE A 344 10.22 12.26 -1.27
N PRO A 345 8.94 12.30 -1.72
CA PRO A 345 8.56 13.07 -2.90
C PRO A 345 8.99 14.54 -2.88
N LEU A 346 8.84 15.24 -1.75
CA LEU A 346 9.29 16.63 -1.60
C LEU A 346 10.80 16.77 -1.77
N ILE A 347 11.60 15.90 -1.16
CA ILE A 347 13.05 15.86 -1.32
C ILE A 347 13.43 15.75 -2.80
N LEU A 348 12.78 14.86 -3.54
CA LEU A 348 13.03 14.69 -4.97
C LEU A 348 12.68 15.96 -5.77
N LEU A 349 11.52 16.58 -5.48
CA LEU A 349 11.07 17.77 -6.21
C LEU A 349 12.00 18.98 -6.01
N PHE A 350 12.34 19.34 -4.76
CA PHE A 350 13.20 20.50 -4.55
C PHE A 350 14.65 20.23 -4.96
N SER A 351 15.14 18.99 -4.84
CA SER A 351 16.46 18.60 -5.34
C SER A 351 16.54 18.69 -6.86
N ALA A 352 15.48 18.23 -7.57
CA ALA A 352 15.40 18.38 -9.01
C ALA A 352 15.33 19.85 -9.45
N GLY A 353 14.59 20.68 -8.70
CA GLY A 353 14.55 22.13 -8.92
C GLY A 353 15.93 22.78 -8.78
N TYR A 354 16.70 22.38 -7.77
CA TYR A 354 18.06 22.85 -7.58
C TYR A 354 19.00 22.39 -8.70
N LEU A 355 18.95 21.12 -9.08
CA LEU A 355 19.76 20.59 -10.19
C LEU A 355 19.44 21.24 -11.54
N ALA A 356 18.19 21.64 -11.75
CA ALA A 356 17.79 22.40 -12.94
C ALA A 356 18.16 23.90 -12.86
N LEU A 357 18.29 24.44 -11.64
CA LEU A 357 18.71 25.84 -11.43
C LEU A 357 20.21 26.05 -11.72
N VAL A 358 21.04 25.04 -11.43
CA VAL A 358 22.51 25.08 -11.62
C VAL A 358 22.84 24.27 -12.88
N PRO A 359 22.98 24.93 -14.06
CA PRO A 359 23.36 24.22 -15.27
C PRO A 359 24.79 23.68 -15.13
N GLU A 360 25.03 22.50 -15.74
CA GLU A 360 26.40 22.03 -15.92
C GLU A 360 27.18 23.07 -16.75
N VAL A 361 28.31 23.52 -16.22
CA VAL A 361 29.35 24.09 -17.06
C VAL A 361 29.86 22.90 -17.89
N THR A 362 29.28 22.71 -19.07
CA THR A 362 29.81 21.78 -20.05
C THR A 362 31.23 22.25 -20.34
N GLY A 363 32.22 21.37 -20.14
CA GLY A 363 33.64 21.64 -20.31
C GLY A 363 34.08 22.00 -21.74
N GLU A 364 33.18 22.49 -22.58
CA GLU A 364 33.41 22.92 -23.95
C GLU A 364 33.77 24.43 -24.07
N MET A 365 33.65 25.22 -22.99
CA MET A 365 34.08 26.63 -23.05
C MET A 365 35.54 26.85 -22.68
N ILE A 366 36.31 25.80 -22.37
CA ILE A 366 37.78 25.93 -22.17
C ILE A 366 38.54 25.81 -23.50
N GLY A 367 37.89 25.35 -24.58
CA GLY A 367 38.54 25.18 -25.89
C GLY A 367 38.42 26.35 -26.86
N VAL A 368 37.62 27.38 -26.60
CA VAL A 368 37.41 28.50 -27.52
C VAL A 368 38.22 29.76 -27.11
N GLY A 369 38.79 29.77 -25.89
CA GLY A 369 39.66 30.89 -25.43
C GLY A 369 41.13 30.77 -25.81
N GLU A 370 41.60 29.58 -26.23
CA GLU A 370 43.02 29.37 -26.61
C GLU A 370 43.30 29.34 -28.13
N ALA A 371 42.27 29.40 -28.97
CA ALA A 371 42.44 29.38 -30.44
C ALA A 371 42.56 30.79 -31.08
N ALA A 372 42.57 31.86 -30.30
CA ALA A 372 42.68 33.25 -30.83
C ALA A 372 44.01 33.92 -30.55
N GLY A 373 45.04 33.23 -30.12
CA GLY A 373 46.30 33.86 -29.75
C GLY A 373 47.55 33.08 -30.07
N GLU A 374 47.68 32.45 -31.25
CA GLU A 374 49.00 32.01 -31.75
C GLU A 374 48.94 31.69 -33.27
N ALA A 375 48.91 32.77 -34.05
CA ALA A 375 49.42 32.72 -35.41
C ALA A 375 50.81 33.37 -35.38
N GLY A 376 51.87 32.58 -35.22
CA GLY A 376 53.20 33.06 -35.28
C GLY A 376 54.26 32.04 -34.91
N THR A 377 54.99 31.65 -35.96
CA THR A 377 56.32 31.00 -35.99
C THR A 377 56.39 29.47 -35.95
N ALA A 378 56.65 28.96 -37.15
CA ALA A 378 57.22 27.66 -37.45
C ALA A 378 58.63 27.48 -36.89
N ASP A 379 58.97 26.29 -36.56
CA ASP A 379 60.23 25.56 -36.83
C ASP A 379 60.80 24.86 -35.58
N ARG A 380 60.93 23.60 -35.61
CA ARG A 380 62.01 22.66 -35.27
C ARG A 380 61.59 21.37 -34.62
N ALA A 381 61.94 20.36 -35.34
CA ALA A 381 61.86 18.95 -35.02
C ALA A 381 62.69 18.52 -33.81
N GLY A 382 62.23 17.45 -33.11
CA GLY A 382 62.99 16.62 -32.19
C GLY A 382 62.13 15.57 -31.53
N PRO A 383 62.54 14.28 -31.56
CA PRO A 383 61.73 13.20 -31.00
C PRO A 383 62.15 12.95 -29.54
N ALA A 384 61.22 12.72 -28.63
CA ALA A 384 61.52 12.06 -27.38
C ALA A 384 60.27 11.68 -26.57
N GLY A 385 60.17 10.47 -26.19
CA GLY A 385 59.79 10.07 -24.85
C GLY A 385 58.36 9.69 -24.63
N ASP A 386 58.09 8.39 -24.70
CA ASP A 386 56.93 7.75 -24.10
C ASP A 386 56.86 8.07 -22.59
N ALA A 387 55.90 8.88 -22.19
CA ALA A 387 55.52 9.03 -20.81
C ALA A 387 54.15 8.35 -20.61
N GLU A 388 54.17 7.24 -19.92
CA GLU A 388 52.98 6.50 -19.44
C GLU A 388 52.00 7.46 -18.75
N ARG A 389 50.80 7.58 -19.33
CA ARG A 389 49.64 8.21 -18.68
C ARG A 389 48.96 7.18 -17.78
N PRO A 390 48.68 7.50 -16.49
CA PRO A 390 48.08 6.57 -15.57
C PRO A 390 46.68 6.20 -16.00
N GLY A 391 46.39 4.90 -15.83
CA GLY A 391 45.26 4.12 -16.29
C GLY A 391 43.88 4.78 -16.21
N ARG A 392 43.29 4.96 -17.37
CA ARG A 392 41.83 5.09 -17.46
C ARG A 392 41.21 3.77 -17.06
N LEU A 393 40.48 3.75 -15.92
CA LEU A 393 39.62 2.65 -15.54
C LEU A 393 38.70 2.29 -16.72
N ARG A 394 38.83 1.06 -17.22
CA ARG A 394 37.94 0.53 -18.24
C ARG A 394 36.51 0.58 -17.71
N PRO A 395 35.53 1.11 -18.47
CA PRO A 395 34.14 1.12 -18.04
C PRO A 395 33.68 -0.32 -17.77
N GLY A 396 33.29 -0.57 -16.53
CA GLY A 396 32.84 -1.87 -16.09
C GLY A 396 31.57 -2.35 -16.81
N VAL A 397 31.21 -3.58 -16.58
CA VAL A 397 30.04 -4.27 -17.17
C VAL A 397 28.74 -3.47 -17.02
N LEU A 398 28.58 -2.70 -15.94
CA LEU A 398 27.44 -1.81 -15.71
C LEU A 398 27.34 -0.67 -16.73
N ALA A 399 28.48 -0.14 -17.21
CA ALA A 399 28.48 0.88 -18.27
C ALA A 399 28.12 0.29 -19.64
N LYS A 400 28.46 -0.98 -19.89
CA LYS A 400 28.06 -1.70 -21.12
C LYS A 400 26.56 -2.05 -21.12
N LEU A 401 25.97 -2.42 -19.98
CA LEU A 401 24.52 -2.58 -19.83
C LEU A 401 23.78 -1.25 -20.00
N GLY A 402 24.27 -0.16 -19.42
CA GLY A 402 23.72 1.18 -19.59
C GLY A 402 23.68 1.65 -21.05
N ASN A 403 24.74 1.36 -21.82
CA ASN A 403 24.81 1.70 -23.23
C ASN A 403 23.91 0.81 -24.14
N ALA A 404 23.63 -0.43 -23.74
CA ALA A 404 22.75 -1.32 -24.49
C ALA A 404 21.25 -0.89 -24.37
N VAL A 405 20.85 -0.33 -23.25
CA VAL A 405 19.51 0.25 -23.02
C VAL A 405 19.32 1.59 -23.74
N ALA A 406 20.40 2.24 -24.18
CA ALA A 406 20.39 3.60 -24.76
C ALA A 406 19.86 3.70 -26.19
N SER A 407 19.52 2.60 -26.90
CA SER A 407 18.94 2.72 -28.25
C SER A 407 17.47 3.20 -28.17
N ALA A 408 17.06 4.11 -29.03
CA ALA A 408 15.68 4.62 -29.09
C ALA A 408 14.63 3.49 -29.21
N ARG A 409 15.01 2.40 -29.87
CA ARG A 409 14.15 1.21 -30.06
C ARG A 409 14.04 0.34 -28.83
N ALA A 410 15.13 0.13 -28.09
CA ALA A 410 15.08 -0.58 -26.80
C ALA A 410 14.14 0.14 -25.83
N ARG A 411 14.17 1.47 -25.81
CA ARG A 411 13.26 2.29 -25.01
C ARG A 411 11.80 2.14 -25.42
N SER A 412 11.51 2.08 -26.73
CA SER A 412 10.14 1.85 -27.21
C SER A 412 9.63 0.46 -26.84
N VAL A 413 10.48 -0.58 -26.91
CA VAL A 413 10.12 -1.95 -26.50
C VAL A 413 9.88 -2.01 -24.99
N ALA A 414 10.74 -1.38 -24.18
CA ALA A 414 10.56 -1.33 -22.74
C ALA A 414 9.29 -0.55 -22.35
N ALA A 415 8.99 0.56 -23.03
CA ALA A 415 7.75 1.32 -22.82
C ALA A 415 6.51 0.51 -23.21
N ALA A 416 6.56 -0.20 -24.34
CA ALA A 416 5.48 -1.11 -24.75
C ALA A 416 5.29 -2.26 -23.73
N GLY A 417 6.38 -2.82 -23.22
CA GLY A 417 6.33 -3.83 -22.16
C GLY A 417 5.68 -3.31 -20.88
N ALA A 418 6.05 -2.11 -20.43
CA ALA A 418 5.46 -1.48 -19.25
C ALA A 418 3.96 -1.20 -19.44
N LEU A 419 3.56 -0.67 -20.62
CA LEU A 419 2.16 -0.46 -20.95
C LEU A 419 1.37 -1.78 -20.97
N ALA A 420 1.96 -2.85 -21.50
CA ALA A 420 1.35 -4.16 -21.52
C ALA A 420 1.14 -4.73 -20.10
N VAL A 421 2.07 -4.48 -19.17
CA VAL A 421 1.91 -4.83 -17.74
C VAL A 421 0.75 -4.05 -17.10
N ILE A 422 0.62 -2.76 -17.40
CA ILE A 422 -0.51 -1.93 -16.92
C ILE A 422 -1.84 -2.50 -17.45
N VAL A 423 -1.92 -2.82 -18.74
CA VAL A 423 -3.14 -3.38 -19.35
C VAL A 423 -3.47 -4.75 -18.76
N LEU A 424 -2.47 -5.61 -18.56
CA LEU A 424 -2.65 -6.92 -17.92
C LEU A 424 -3.25 -6.80 -16.53
N GLY A 425 -2.80 -5.83 -15.73
CA GLY A 425 -3.34 -5.59 -14.40
C GLY A 425 -4.73 -4.96 -14.42
N ALA A 426 -4.96 -3.97 -15.28
CA ALA A 426 -6.21 -3.20 -15.31
C ALA A 426 -7.37 -3.93 -16.02
N ALA A 427 -7.10 -4.80 -17.01
CA ALA A 427 -8.13 -5.45 -17.81
C ALA A 427 -9.11 -6.30 -16.98
N PRO A 428 -8.69 -7.15 -16.02
CA PRO A 428 -9.61 -7.92 -15.19
C PRO A 428 -10.54 -7.03 -14.36
N MET A 429 -10.04 -5.93 -13.83
CA MET A 429 -10.85 -4.96 -13.09
C MET A 429 -11.86 -4.25 -13.99
N ALA A 430 -11.43 -3.81 -15.17
CA ALA A 430 -12.31 -3.18 -16.16
C ALA A 430 -13.43 -4.14 -16.61
N GLN A 431 -13.09 -5.41 -16.81
CA GLN A 431 -14.06 -6.45 -17.17
C GLN A 431 -15.05 -6.72 -16.01
N ALA A 432 -14.56 -6.82 -14.77
CA ALA A 432 -15.39 -7.00 -13.60
C ALA A 432 -16.35 -5.82 -13.39
N ALA A 433 -15.86 -4.60 -13.50
CA ALA A 433 -16.66 -3.38 -13.40
C ALA A 433 -17.73 -3.28 -14.50
N ALA A 434 -17.40 -3.69 -15.74
CA ALA A 434 -18.35 -3.69 -16.85
C ALA A 434 -19.49 -4.70 -16.66
N ASN A 435 -19.21 -5.85 -16.06
CA ASN A 435 -20.20 -6.91 -15.87
C ASN A 435 -21.10 -6.68 -14.65
N ARG A 436 -20.83 -5.70 -13.80
CA ARG A 436 -21.55 -5.38 -12.55
C ARG A 436 -21.80 -6.60 -11.64
N THR A 437 -21.07 -7.68 -11.84
CA THR A 437 -21.13 -8.88 -11.01
C THR A 437 -20.12 -8.72 -9.89
N ALA A 438 -20.51 -9.13 -8.68
CA ALA A 438 -19.59 -9.24 -7.58
C ALA A 438 -18.41 -10.15 -7.98
N ASP A 439 -17.24 -9.91 -7.38
CA ASP A 439 -16.12 -10.85 -7.46
C ASP A 439 -16.64 -12.25 -7.16
N PRO A 440 -16.31 -13.28 -7.95
CA PRO A 440 -16.73 -14.64 -7.67
C PRO A 440 -16.41 -15.09 -6.24
N ILE A 441 -15.30 -14.61 -5.65
CA ILE A 441 -14.93 -14.89 -4.27
C ILE A 441 -15.85 -14.16 -3.30
N LEU A 442 -16.16 -12.89 -3.57
CA LEU A 442 -17.10 -12.12 -2.77
C LEU A 442 -18.54 -12.67 -2.93
N ALA A 443 -18.94 -12.99 -4.16
CA ALA A 443 -20.22 -13.64 -4.41
C ALA A 443 -20.31 -15.00 -3.74
N LEU A 444 -19.21 -15.76 -3.69
CA LEU A 444 -19.10 -17.02 -2.96
C LEU A 444 -19.17 -16.78 -1.45
N ALA A 445 -18.48 -15.78 -0.90
CA ALA A 445 -18.53 -15.44 0.52
C ALA A 445 -19.93 -14.96 0.93
N ILE A 446 -20.60 -14.12 0.11
CA ILE A 446 -21.96 -13.61 0.39
C ILE A 446 -23.05 -14.67 0.11
N SER A 447 -22.91 -15.43 -0.96
CA SER A 447 -23.91 -16.43 -1.37
C SER A 447 -23.70 -17.79 -0.71
N GLY A 448 -22.60 -17.97 -0.02
CA GLY A 448 -22.24 -19.23 0.59
C GLY A 448 -21.98 -20.36 -0.42
N ASN A 449 -21.68 -20.09 -1.67
CA ASN A 449 -21.55 -21.07 -2.74
C ASN A 449 -20.08 -21.32 -3.13
N SER A 450 -19.24 -21.77 -2.16
CA SER A 450 -17.81 -21.97 -2.34
C SER A 450 -17.37 -23.41 -2.65
N SER A 451 -18.15 -24.16 -3.41
CA SER A 451 -17.85 -25.56 -3.79
C SER A 451 -16.46 -25.76 -4.48
N ARG A 452 -15.64 -24.73 -4.61
CA ARG A 452 -14.31 -24.75 -5.26
C ARG A 452 -13.16 -24.38 -4.34
N LEU A 453 -13.36 -24.19 -3.04
CA LEU A 453 -12.27 -23.93 -2.11
C LEU A 453 -11.59 -25.25 -1.75
N ASP A 454 -10.29 -25.24 -1.82
CA ASP A 454 -9.44 -26.38 -1.45
C ASP A 454 -8.18 -25.86 -0.77
N LEU A 455 -8.37 -25.27 0.42
CA LEU A 455 -7.29 -24.68 1.20
C LEU A 455 -7.03 -25.55 2.43
N PRO A 456 -5.78 -25.98 2.68
CA PRO A 456 -5.43 -26.63 3.92
C PRO A 456 -5.83 -25.78 5.13
N ALA A 457 -6.68 -26.29 6.00
CA ALA A 457 -7.06 -25.57 7.21
C ALA A 457 -5.86 -25.45 8.16
N PRO A 458 -5.62 -24.26 8.72
CA PRO A 458 -4.56 -24.05 9.70
C PRO A 458 -4.75 -24.96 10.91
N GLY A 459 -3.70 -25.65 11.33
CA GLY A 459 -3.73 -26.54 12.48
C GLY A 459 -3.91 -25.77 13.80
N PHE A 460 -4.61 -26.38 14.73
CA PHE A 460 -4.70 -25.91 16.12
C PHE A 460 -4.63 -27.07 17.10
N SER A 461 -4.29 -26.77 18.36
CA SER A 461 -4.39 -27.68 19.48
C SER A 461 -4.83 -26.87 20.71
N LEU A 462 -6.09 -27.07 21.10
CA LEU A 462 -6.77 -26.31 22.14
C LEU A 462 -7.44 -27.27 23.13
N THR A 463 -8.02 -26.74 24.22
CA THR A 463 -8.71 -27.52 25.24
C THR A 463 -10.22 -27.31 25.13
N ASP A 464 -11.03 -28.37 25.12
CA ASP A 464 -12.48 -28.26 25.10
C ASP A 464 -13.07 -27.88 26.48
N GLN A 465 -14.36 -27.66 26.51
CA GLN A 465 -15.10 -27.34 27.74
C GLN A 465 -14.97 -28.44 28.84
N ASP A 466 -14.63 -29.68 28.49
CA ASP A 466 -14.43 -30.79 29.42
C ASP A 466 -12.98 -30.96 29.87
N GLY A 467 -12.06 -30.11 29.38
CA GLY A 467 -10.64 -30.16 29.70
C GLY A 467 -9.84 -31.14 28.85
N ARG A 468 -10.42 -31.66 27.76
CA ARG A 468 -9.74 -32.57 26.82
C ARG A 468 -9.03 -31.78 25.75
N THR A 469 -7.84 -32.22 25.35
CA THR A 469 -7.13 -31.62 24.23
C THR A 469 -7.79 -32.03 22.92
N VAL A 470 -8.14 -31.03 22.10
CA VAL A 470 -8.70 -31.18 20.76
C VAL A 470 -7.78 -30.49 19.77
N SER A 471 -7.35 -31.23 18.75
CA SER A 471 -6.58 -30.69 17.63
C SER A 471 -7.33 -30.87 16.31
N LEU A 472 -7.07 -30.03 15.32
CA LEU A 472 -7.65 -30.21 13.99
C LEU A 472 -7.30 -31.60 13.43
N ALA A 473 -6.10 -32.12 13.71
CA ALA A 473 -5.69 -33.47 13.31
C ALA A 473 -6.55 -34.55 13.93
N SER A 474 -7.03 -34.38 15.19
CA SER A 474 -7.91 -35.33 15.88
C SER A 474 -9.34 -35.32 15.33
N LEU A 475 -9.71 -34.32 14.55
CA LEU A 475 -11.02 -34.18 13.91
C LEU A 475 -11.05 -34.68 12.45
N ARG A 476 -9.94 -35.19 11.94
CA ARG A 476 -9.87 -35.78 10.59
C ARG A 476 -10.89 -36.90 10.42
N GLY A 477 -11.43 -37.04 9.22
CA GLY A 477 -12.49 -37.98 8.89
C GLY A 477 -13.90 -37.45 9.22
N ARG A 478 -14.00 -36.27 9.83
CA ARG A 478 -15.28 -35.57 10.08
C ARG A 478 -15.30 -34.22 9.40
N VAL A 479 -16.47 -33.72 9.05
CA VAL A 479 -16.66 -32.31 8.69
C VAL A 479 -16.64 -31.48 9.97
N VAL A 480 -15.93 -30.37 9.97
CA VAL A 480 -15.90 -29.42 11.08
C VAL A 480 -16.63 -28.14 10.67
N LEU A 481 -17.71 -27.82 11.39
CA LEU A 481 -18.32 -26.51 11.36
C LEU A 481 -17.70 -25.70 12.50
N MET A 482 -16.89 -24.71 12.18
CA MET A 482 -16.15 -23.94 13.18
C MET A 482 -16.59 -22.49 13.21
N THR A 483 -16.72 -21.91 14.40
CA THR A 483 -17.00 -20.48 14.63
C THR A 483 -16.18 -19.94 15.80
N PHE A 484 -16.26 -18.64 16.01
CA PHE A 484 -15.57 -17.92 17.07
C PHE A 484 -16.60 -17.20 17.93
N LEU A 485 -16.60 -17.45 19.23
CA LEU A 485 -17.61 -16.92 20.14
C LEU A 485 -16.97 -16.34 21.39
N ASP A 486 -17.51 -15.23 21.85
CA ASP A 486 -17.21 -14.68 23.17
C ASP A 486 -18.16 -15.30 24.23
N PRO A 487 -17.64 -16.06 25.21
CA PRO A 487 -18.49 -16.76 26.17
C PRO A 487 -19.22 -15.86 27.18
N VAL A 488 -18.94 -14.56 27.18
CA VAL A 488 -19.67 -13.56 28.00
C VAL A 488 -20.47 -12.57 27.15
N CYS A 489 -20.54 -12.78 25.87
CA CYS A 489 -21.40 -12.03 24.96
C CYS A 489 -22.88 -12.33 25.24
N THR A 490 -23.71 -11.29 25.22
CA THR A 490 -25.16 -11.37 25.46
C THR A 490 -26.00 -11.03 24.23
N THR A 491 -25.37 -10.78 23.07
CA THR A 491 -26.02 -10.36 21.81
C THR A 491 -25.96 -11.48 20.76
N ASP A 492 -24.93 -11.49 19.94
CA ASP A 492 -24.87 -12.31 18.73
C ASP A 492 -24.37 -13.74 18.98
N CYS A 493 -23.37 -13.91 19.88
CA CYS A 493 -22.78 -15.21 20.13
C CYS A 493 -23.78 -16.30 20.59
N PRO A 494 -24.77 -16.01 21.48
CA PRO A 494 -25.83 -16.96 21.80
C PRO A 494 -26.65 -17.37 20.58
N ILE A 495 -26.98 -16.41 19.71
CA ILE A 495 -27.78 -16.67 18.50
C ILE A 495 -26.99 -17.54 17.53
N ILE A 496 -25.72 -17.24 17.28
CA ILE A 496 -24.83 -18.06 16.44
C ILE A 496 -24.73 -19.48 16.98
N ALA A 497 -24.54 -19.64 18.29
CA ALA A 497 -24.49 -20.94 18.91
C ALA A 497 -25.79 -21.77 18.71
N GLN A 498 -26.96 -21.12 18.79
CA GLN A 498 -28.26 -21.79 18.51
C GLN A 498 -28.39 -22.16 17.03
N GLU A 499 -27.91 -21.34 16.11
CA GLU A 499 -27.91 -21.65 14.67
C GLU A 499 -27.02 -22.87 14.36
N PHE A 500 -25.83 -22.97 15.00
CA PHE A 500 -24.98 -24.15 14.89
C PHE A 500 -25.67 -25.42 15.45
N LYS A 501 -26.30 -25.31 16.61
CA LYS A 501 -27.10 -26.39 17.21
C LYS A 501 -28.22 -26.83 16.27
N GLN A 502 -28.98 -25.90 15.71
CA GLN A 502 -30.06 -26.18 14.77
C GLN A 502 -29.53 -26.82 13.47
N ALA A 503 -28.38 -26.33 12.94
CA ALA A 503 -27.74 -26.97 11.79
C ALA A 503 -27.34 -28.41 12.08
N GLY A 504 -26.80 -28.70 13.27
CA GLY A 504 -26.52 -30.05 13.73
C GLY A 504 -27.76 -30.95 13.78
N GLN A 505 -28.89 -30.43 14.27
CA GLN A 505 -30.16 -31.14 14.28
C GLN A 505 -30.69 -31.43 12.86
N MET A 506 -30.58 -30.48 11.95
CA MET A 506 -30.97 -30.64 10.53
C MET A 506 -30.15 -31.70 9.79
N LEU A 507 -28.95 -32.04 10.24
CA LEU A 507 -28.12 -33.08 9.65
C LEU A 507 -28.68 -34.50 9.91
N GLY A 508 -29.51 -34.70 10.95
CA GLY A 508 -30.14 -35.96 11.26
C GLY A 508 -29.11 -37.10 11.43
N ALA A 509 -29.26 -38.17 10.67
CA ALA A 509 -28.35 -39.32 10.71
C ALA A 509 -26.89 -39.00 10.37
N GLN A 510 -26.63 -37.91 9.71
CA GLN A 510 -25.26 -37.46 9.35
C GLN A 510 -24.58 -36.67 10.47
N ALA A 511 -25.29 -36.25 11.52
CA ALA A 511 -24.76 -35.44 12.60
C ALA A 511 -23.51 -36.06 13.27
N GLY A 512 -23.45 -37.40 13.39
CA GLY A 512 -22.27 -38.09 13.94
C GLY A 512 -20.99 -38.01 13.10
N ARG A 513 -21.09 -37.52 11.86
CA ARG A 513 -19.95 -37.28 10.97
C ARG A 513 -19.52 -35.81 10.93
N VAL A 514 -20.15 -34.96 11.73
CA VAL A 514 -19.88 -33.51 11.77
C VAL A 514 -19.55 -33.12 13.19
N GLU A 515 -18.53 -32.34 13.40
CA GLU A 515 -18.20 -31.67 14.69
C GLU A 515 -18.59 -30.20 14.60
N LEU A 516 -19.24 -29.71 15.63
CA LEU A 516 -19.57 -28.30 15.83
C LEU A 516 -18.55 -27.71 16.79
N VAL A 517 -17.73 -26.80 16.32
CA VAL A 517 -16.59 -26.28 17.06
C VAL A 517 -16.75 -24.78 17.24
N ALA A 518 -16.77 -24.31 18.46
CA ALA A 518 -16.59 -22.90 18.79
C ALA A 518 -15.19 -22.69 19.38
N VAL A 519 -14.54 -21.59 19.02
CA VAL A 519 -13.26 -21.17 19.59
C VAL A 519 -13.49 -19.87 20.36
N VAL A 520 -12.95 -19.78 21.58
CA VAL A 520 -13.10 -18.59 22.40
C VAL A 520 -12.49 -17.36 21.71
N ALA A 521 -13.29 -16.32 21.54
CA ALA A 521 -12.91 -15.01 20.99
C ALA A 521 -12.88 -13.91 22.08
N ASN A 522 -12.37 -14.24 23.26
CA ASN A 522 -12.21 -13.30 24.36
C ASN A 522 -10.85 -13.50 25.05
N PRO A 523 -9.98 -12.47 25.11
CA PRO A 523 -8.65 -12.62 25.70
C PRO A 523 -8.66 -12.73 27.23
N THR A 524 -9.73 -12.29 27.88
CA THR A 524 -9.87 -12.28 29.34
C THR A 524 -10.67 -13.49 29.83
N TYR A 525 -11.86 -13.72 29.29
CA TYR A 525 -12.80 -14.76 29.72
C TYR A 525 -12.63 -16.04 28.90
N ARG A 526 -11.53 -16.78 29.15
CA ARG A 526 -11.14 -17.96 28.39
C ARG A 526 -10.97 -19.24 29.20
N SER A 527 -11.50 -19.30 30.42
CA SER A 527 -11.41 -20.54 31.21
C SER A 527 -12.47 -21.55 30.80
N THR A 528 -12.18 -22.83 31.00
CA THR A 528 -13.15 -23.92 30.78
C THR A 528 -14.41 -23.79 31.66
N ALA A 529 -14.30 -23.10 32.78
CA ALA A 529 -15.44 -22.81 33.64
C ALA A 529 -16.44 -21.85 32.96
N VAL A 530 -15.92 -20.87 32.22
CA VAL A 530 -16.74 -19.85 31.51
C VAL A 530 -17.38 -20.48 30.28
N THR A 531 -16.65 -21.28 29.50
CA THR A 531 -17.21 -21.98 28.33
C THR A 531 -18.30 -22.96 28.75
N ARG A 532 -18.13 -23.72 29.88
CA ARG A 532 -19.18 -24.56 30.42
C ARG A 532 -20.40 -23.78 30.93
N ALA A 533 -20.19 -22.56 31.45
CA ALA A 533 -21.32 -21.74 31.88
C ALA A 533 -22.15 -21.30 30.69
N PHE A 534 -21.50 -20.87 29.59
CA PHE A 534 -22.16 -20.56 28.33
C PHE A 534 -22.90 -21.77 27.77
N ASP A 535 -22.25 -22.95 27.69
CA ASP A 535 -22.87 -24.18 27.18
C ASP A 535 -24.12 -24.57 27.98
N ARG A 536 -24.12 -24.41 29.31
CA ARG A 536 -25.31 -24.67 30.15
C ARG A 536 -26.41 -23.65 29.87
N GLN A 537 -26.06 -22.38 29.78
CA GLN A 537 -27.00 -21.30 29.53
C GLN A 537 -27.71 -21.49 28.17
N GLU A 538 -26.96 -21.86 27.14
CA GLU A 538 -27.46 -22.04 25.77
C GLU A 538 -27.97 -23.45 25.49
N GLY A 539 -27.97 -24.35 26.49
CA GLY A 539 -28.44 -25.72 26.36
C GLY A 539 -27.63 -26.54 25.33
N LEU A 540 -26.32 -26.27 25.23
CA LEU A 540 -25.39 -26.95 24.33
C LEU A 540 -24.82 -28.23 24.95
N THR A 541 -24.92 -28.40 26.27
CA THR A 541 -24.46 -29.59 26.99
C THR A 541 -25.10 -30.88 26.54
N THR A 542 -26.28 -30.83 25.88
CA THR A 542 -27.00 -31.96 25.33
C THR A 542 -26.62 -32.24 23.88
N VAL A 543 -25.75 -31.47 23.25
CA VAL A 543 -25.30 -31.63 21.87
C VAL A 543 -24.00 -32.43 21.85
N PRO A 544 -24.00 -33.72 21.46
CA PRO A 544 -22.89 -34.64 21.68
C PRO A 544 -21.64 -34.30 20.84
N ASN A 545 -21.82 -33.64 19.71
CA ASN A 545 -20.77 -33.22 18.78
C ASN A 545 -20.42 -31.71 18.89
N TRP A 546 -20.80 -31.07 20.00
CA TRP A 546 -20.42 -29.70 20.29
C TRP A 546 -19.08 -29.62 21.06
N ARG A 547 -18.17 -28.75 20.63
CA ARG A 547 -16.88 -28.47 21.29
C ARG A 547 -16.69 -26.97 21.41
N TYR A 548 -16.56 -26.48 22.63
CA TYR A 548 -16.18 -25.08 22.88
C TYR A 548 -14.73 -25.01 23.33
N LEU A 549 -13.84 -24.65 22.39
CA LEU A 549 -12.40 -24.73 22.56
C LEU A 549 -11.84 -23.46 23.18
N THR A 550 -10.92 -23.63 24.13
CA THR A 550 -10.20 -22.58 24.80
C THR A 550 -8.71 -22.94 24.94
N GLY A 551 -7.88 -22.00 25.42
CA GLY A 551 -6.45 -22.21 25.59
C GLY A 551 -5.75 -21.02 26.24
N SER A 552 -4.43 -21.04 26.22
CA SER A 552 -3.63 -19.86 26.59
C SER A 552 -3.89 -18.72 25.61
N LEU A 553 -3.62 -17.48 26.02
CA LEU A 553 -3.77 -16.31 25.14
C LEU A 553 -2.90 -16.43 23.88
N SER A 554 -1.70 -17.01 23.98
CA SER A 554 -0.84 -17.21 22.82
C SER A 554 -1.41 -18.24 21.83
N GLN A 555 -1.97 -19.35 22.32
CA GLN A 555 -2.62 -20.36 21.47
C GLN A 555 -3.87 -19.79 20.78
N LEU A 556 -4.74 -19.10 21.52
CA LEU A 556 -5.91 -18.45 20.94
C LEU A 556 -5.54 -17.36 19.95
N GLY A 557 -4.57 -16.51 20.27
CA GLY A 557 -4.08 -15.46 19.39
C GLY A 557 -3.43 -16.00 18.11
N GLU A 558 -2.82 -17.19 18.14
CA GLU A 558 -2.33 -17.89 16.96
C GLU A 558 -3.48 -18.37 16.07
N VAL A 559 -4.49 -19.00 16.66
CA VAL A 559 -5.68 -19.45 15.94
C VAL A 559 -6.43 -18.27 15.33
N TRP A 560 -6.66 -17.19 16.10
CA TRP A 560 -7.31 -15.98 15.56
C TRP A 560 -6.57 -15.42 14.34
N ARG A 561 -5.24 -15.31 14.42
CA ARG A 561 -4.44 -14.82 13.28
C ARG A 561 -4.51 -15.75 12.07
N HIS A 562 -4.49 -17.07 12.29
CA HIS A 562 -4.50 -18.04 11.20
C HIS A 562 -5.86 -18.11 10.49
N TYR A 563 -6.94 -17.87 11.21
CA TYR A 563 -8.31 -17.87 10.66
C TYR A 563 -8.84 -16.45 10.39
N GLY A 564 -8.01 -15.44 10.46
CA GLY A 564 -8.41 -14.06 10.12
C GLY A 564 -9.37 -13.40 11.12
N VAL A 565 -9.45 -13.93 12.36
CA VAL A 565 -10.31 -13.37 13.40
C VAL A 565 -9.62 -12.21 14.11
N THR A 566 -10.28 -11.06 14.11
CA THR A 566 -9.85 -9.88 14.87
C THR A 566 -10.59 -9.87 16.21
N VAL A 567 -9.86 -9.80 17.30
CA VAL A 567 -10.41 -9.73 18.66
C VAL A 567 -9.90 -8.48 19.35
N ALA A 568 -10.81 -7.62 19.80
CA ALA A 568 -10.50 -6.37 20.48
C ALA A 568 -11.29 -6.25 21.80
N ASN A 569 -10.63 -5.84 22.88
CA ASN A 569 -11.29 -5.55 24.14
C ASN A 569 -12.14 -4.29 24.00
N LEU A 570 -13.39 -4.34 24.47
CA LEU A 570 -14.21 -3.15 24.59
C LEU A 570 -13.80 -2.33 25.82
N PRO A 571 -13.80 -0.98 25.74
CA PRO A 571 -13.32 -0.10 26.81
C PRO A 571 -14.11 -0.21 28.12
N ALA A 572 -15.33 -0.70 28.08
CA ALA A 572 -16.21 -0.82 29.24
C ALA A 572 -17.00 -2.13 29.15
N GLY A 573 -16.53 -3.17 29.81
CA GLY A 573 -17.26 -4.42 29.94
C GLY A 573 -16.41 -5.67 29.83
N ALA A 574 -17.06 -6.81 30.00
CA ALA A 574 -16.45 -8.13 29.91
C ALA A 574 -16.38 -8.66 28.47
N MET A 575 -17.19 -8.11 27.57
CA MET A 575 -17.30 -8.53 26.18
C MET A 575 -16.12 -8.05 25.34
N SER A 576 -15.79 -8.82 24.31
CA SER A 576 -14.84 -8.47 23.26
C SER A 576 -15.56 -8.25 21.95
N ALA A 577 -15.10 -7.27 21.16
CA ALA A 577 -15.53 -7.16 19.77
C ALA A 577 -14.70 -8.13 18.92
N HIS A 578 -15.36 -8.93 18.09
CA HIS A 578 -14.73 -9.80 17.12
C HIS A 578 -15.61 -9.89 15.87
N ASN A 579 -15.02 -10.29 14.75
CA ASN A 579 -15.80 -10.59 13.56
C ASN A 579 -16.44 -11.97 13.69
N ASP A 580 -17.69 -12.07 13.28
CA ASP A 580 -18.46 -13.29 13.31
C ASP A 580 -18.16 -14.13 12.06
N LEU A 581 -17.48 -15.25 12.26
CA LEU A 581 -16.97 -16.09 11.19
C LEU A 581 -17.42 -17.54 11.39
N ALA A 582 -17.90 -18.17 10.32
CA ALA A 582 -18.11 -19.59 10.25
C ALA A 582 -17.27 -20.22 9.14
N VAL A 583 -16.57 -21.31 9.47
CA VAL A 583 -15.66 -22.03 8.56
C VAL A 583 -16.12 -23.48 8.46
N ILE A 584 -16.26 -23.98 7.24
CA ILE A 584 -16.58 -25.39 6.97
C ILE A 584 -15.32 -26.08 6.48
N ILE A 585 -14.86 -27.08 7.26
CA ILE A 585 -13.66 -27.86 6.96
C ILE A 585 -14.10 -29.29 6.64
N ASP A 586 -13.59 -29.82 5.55
CA ASP A 586 -13.92 -31.18 5.10
C ASP A 586 -13.17 -32.27 5.92
N PRO A 587 -13.51 -33.57 5.77
CA PRO A 587 -12.84 -34.67 6.44
C PRO A 587 -11.33 -34.77 6.13
N ALA A 588 -10.87 -34.28 4.99
CA ALA A 588 -9.46 -34.21 4.64
C ALA A 588 -8.75 -33.01 5.31
N GLY A 589 -9.50 -32.11 5.98
CA GLY A 589 -9.02 -30.94 6.70
C GLY A 589 -8.72 -29.76 5.79
N HIS A 590 -9.47 -29.62 4.74
CA HIS A 590 -9.42 -28.47 3.87
C HIS A 590 -10.63 -27.56 4.11
N ILE A 591 -10.41 -26.26 4.15
CA ILE A 591 -11.49 -25.28 4.18
C ILE A 591 -12.20 -25.35 2.83
N ARG A 592 -13.52 -25.63 2.89
CA ARG A 592 -14.40 -25.66 1.71
C ARG A 592 -15.28 -24.44 1.62
N GLN A 593 -15.57 -23.84 2.75
CA GLN A 593 -16.45 -22.68 2.87
C GLN A 593 -16.01 -21.79 4.03
N GLU A 594 -16.12 -20.49 3.81
CA GLU A 594 -16.08 -19.47 4.85
C GLU A 594 -17.26 -18.54 4.65
N MET A 595 -17.92 -18.12 5.71
CA MET A 595 -19.10 -17.28 5.67
C MET A 595 -19.16 -16.41 6.91
N ASP A 596 -19.74 -15.22 6.76
CA ASP A 596 -20.08 -14.37 7.88
C ASP A 596 -21.23 -15.00 8.67
N ALA A 597 -21.05 -15.10 9.97
CA ALA A 597 -22.05 -15.66 10.86
C ALA A 597 -23.04 -14.60 11.37
N ASP A 598 -23.35 -13.56 10.56
CA ASP A 598 -24.32 -12.53 10.93
C ASP A 598 -25.72 -13.14 11.12
N PRO A 599 -26.21 -13.21 12.37
CA PRO A 599 -27.52 -13.75 12.68
C PRO A 599 -28.65 -12.76 12.42
N GLY A 600 -28.36 -11.62 11.79
CA GLY A 600 -29.34 -10.57 11.53
C GLY A 600 -30.59 -11.08 10.80
N PRO A 601 -31.80 -10.58 11.11
CA PRO A 601 -33.00 -10.96 10.38
C PRO A 601 -32.79 -10.58 8.92
N GLY A 602 -32.75 -11.59 8.04
CA GLY A 602 -32.60 -11.40 6.60
C GLY A 602 -33.54 -10.34 6.11
N THR A 603 -33.00 -9.21 5.66
CA THR A 603 -33.74 -8.03 5.21
C THR A 603 -34.47 -8.24 3.88
N SER A 604 -34.40 -9.45 3.32
CA SER A 604 -35.17 -9.87 2.16
C SER A 604 -35.69 -11.29 2.39
N GLY A 605 -36.99 -11.48 2.33
CA GLY A 605 -37.70 -12.76 2.59
C GLY A 605 -37.38 -13.92 1.64
N THR A 606 -36.17 -13.98 1.06
CA THR A 606 -35.69 -15.02 0.17
C THR A 606 -34.33 -15.62 0.64
N GLN A 607 -33.72 -15.15 1.72
CA GLN A 607 -32.49 -15.74 2.26
C GLN A 607 -32.82 -16.93 3.16
N SER A 608 -32.18 -18.08 2.90
CA SER A 608 -32.22 -19.24 3.79
C SER A 608 -31.60 -18.87 5.14
N SER A 609 -32.18 -19.39 6.26
CA SER A 609 -31.59 -19.16 7.59
C SER A 609 -30.15 -19.69 7.63
N PHE A 610 -29.32 -19.10 8.49
CA PHE A 610 -27.92 -19.45 8.63
C PHE A 610 -27.73 -20.95 8.95
N SER A 611 -28.56 -21.53 9.83
CA SER A 611 -28.57 -22.97 10.13
C SER A 611 -28.84 -23.86 8.92
N VAL A 612 -29.72 -23.41 8.00
CA VAL A 612 -29.99 -24.13 6.74
C VAL A 612 -28.74 -24.15 5.87
N LEU A 613 -28.09 -23.00 5.70
CA LEU A 613 -26.85 -22.87 4.91
C LEU A 613 -25.74 -23.75 5.50
N LEU A 614 -25.48 -23.66 6.81
CA LEU A 614 -24.49 -24.49 7.50
C LEU A 614 -24.76 -25.99 7.26
N SER A 615 -26.02 -26.43 7.40
CA SER A 615 -26.38 -27.83 7.18
C SER A 615 -26.19 -28.27 5.72
N GLN A 616 -26.49 -27.42 4.76
CA GLN A 616 -26.30 -27.70 3.33
C GLN A 616 -24.82 -27.87 2.99
N TYR A 617 -23.96 -26.95 3.48
CA TYR A 617 -22.52 -27.02 3.22
C TYR A 617 -21.84 -28.17 3.93
N ALA A 618 -22.27 -28.49 5.15
CA ALA A 618 -21.80 -29.70 5.82
C ALA A 618 -22.12 -30.98 5.00
N ARG A 619 -23.34 -31.08 4.45
CA ARG A 619 -23.70 -32.20 3.57
C ARG A 619 -22.91 -32.22 2.28
N GLN A 620 -22.58 -31.04 1.72
CA GLN A 620 -21.76 -30.94 0.54
C GLN A 620 -20.32 -31.40 0.82
N ALA A 621 -19.72 -30.94 1.92
CA ALA A 621 -18.40 -31.36 2.36
C ALA A 621 -18.30 -32.87 2.63
N LEU A 622 -19.37 -33.48 3.19
CA LEU A 622 -19.47 -34.92 3.38
C LEU A 622 -19.55 -35.74 2.08
N ARG A 623 -19.97 -35.15 0.96
CA ARG A 623 -20.05 -35.80 -0.36
C ARG A 623 -18.74 -35.68 -1.16
N GLN A 624 -17.89 -34.71 -0.82
CA GLN A 624 -16.62 -34.46 -1.51
C GLN A 624 -15.43 -35.22 -0.90
N SER A 625 -15.67 -35.98 0.18
CA SER A 625 -14.68 -36.79 0.92
C SER A 625 -14.59 -38.25 0.39
#